data_4b5282d32dc33f62a36cbc2541ac96fa
#
_entry.id   4b5282d32dc33f62a36cbc2541ac96fa
#
_cell.length_a   1.000
_cell.length_b   1.000
_cell.length_c   1.000
_cell.angle_alpha   90.00
_cell.angle_beta   90.00
_cell.angle_gamma   90.00
#
_symmetry.space_group_name_H-M   'P 1'
#
loop_
_entity.id
_entity.type
_entity.pdbx_description
1 polymer ?
#
loop_
_entity_poly.entity_id
_entity_poly.type
_entity_poly.pdbx_seq_one_letter_code
_entity_poly.pdbx_strand_id
1 'polypeptide(L)'
;MKAEKVYLVGFMAAGKTTVARALARRLDWRAIDIDEMVEQRERMPVADIFAQQGEPYFRIAERDVLTDQLGVRHVVVATGGGTFVDPQNRNMINADGLSIWLDIPLERALARVPVDGRRPLAADREAFERLYHLRRAAYQQAHIRIDAGRQGVDALVEQLMDLLAG
;
A
#
# COMPACT_ATOMS: atom_id res chain seq x y z
N MET A 1 -20.65 -5.99 9.47
CA MET A 1 -20.48 -4.52 9.47
C MET A 1 -19.98 -4.08 8.09
N LYS A 2 -20.61 -3.09 7.53
CA LYS A 2 -20.29 -2.64 6.20
C LYS A 2 -19.16 -1.59 6.27
N ALA A 3 -18.04 -1.88 5.59
CA ALA A 3 -16.93 -0.95 5.55
C ALA A 3 -17.25 0.25 4.65
N GLU A 4 -16.84 1.44 5.06
CA GLU A 4 -17.00 2.67 4.28
C GLU A 4 -15.65 3.18 3.75
N LYS A 5 -14.56 2.51 4.08
CA LYS A 5 -13.22 2.87 3.65
C LYS A 5 -12.33 1.64 3.71
N VAL A 6 -11.50 1.46 2.70
CA VAL A 6 -10.57 0.33 2.59
C VAL A 6 -9.16 0.86 2.41
N TYR A 7 -8.23 0.32 3.18
CA TYR A 7 -6.79 0.54 3.00
C TYR A 7 -6.16 -0.75 2.49
N LEU A 8 -5.50 -0.69 1.34
CA LEU A 8 -4.73 -1.81 0.83
C LEU A 8 -3.29 -1.66 1.29
N VAL A 9 -2.81 -2.64 2.01
CA VAL A 9 -1.44 -2.67 2.53
C VAL A 9 -0.70 -3.88 1.97
N GLY A 10 0.61 -3.82 1.98
CA GLY A 10 1.43 -4.91 1.48
C GLY A 10 2.72 -4.41 0.89
N PHE A 11 3.56 -5.36 0.49
CA PHE A 11 4.89 -5.08 -0.01
C PHE A 11 4.85 -4.33 -1.33
N MET A 12 5.93 -3.63 -1.66
CA MET A 12 6.06 -3.00 -2.97
C MET A 12 5.84 -4.05 -4.07
N ALA A 13 5.27 -3.63 -5.19
CA ALA A 13 4.95 -4.51 -6.31
C ALA A 13 3.81 -5.50 -6.06
N ALA A 14 3.07 -5.39 -4.94
CA ALA A 14 1.86 -6.20 -4.72
C ALA A 14 0.69 -5.80 -5.62
N GLY A 15 0.79 -4.66 -6.32
CA GLY A 15 -0.28 -4.19 -7.21
C GLY A 15 -1.37 -3.40 -6.51
N LYS A 16 -1.09 -2.83 -5.36
CA LYS A 16 -2.07 -2.10 -4.54
C LYS A 16 -2.78 -0.99 -5.29
N THR A 17 -2.05 -0.19 -6.06
CA THR A 17 -2.63 0.94 -6.79
C THR A 17 -3.62 0.46 -7.86
N THR A 18 -3.23 -0.54 -8.63
CA THR A 18 -4.07 -1.11 -9.68
C THR A 18 -5.35 -1.72 -9.09
N VAL A 19 -5.20 -2.49 -8.02
CA VAL A 19 -6.34 -3.11 -7.33
C VAL A 19 -7.23 -2.04 -6.70
N ALA A 20 -6.63 -1.01 -6.09
CA ALA A 20 -7.40 0.08 -5.48
C ALA A 20 -8.28 0.78 -6.50
N ARG A 21 -7.74 1.11 -7.67
CA ARG A 21 -8.50 1.77 -8.73
C ARG A 21 -9.63 0.88 -9.25
N ALA A 22 -9.36 -0.39 -9.46
CA ALA A 22 -10.38 -1.32 -9.96
C ALA A 22 -11.49 -1.56 -8.92
N LEU A 23 -11.12 -1.73 -7.66
CA LEU A 23 -12.08 -1.91 -6.58
C LEU A 23 -12.95 -0.66 -6.39
N ALA A 24 -12.33 0.51 -6.41
CA ALA A 24 -13.05 1.78 -6.24
C ALA A 24 -14.10 1.97 -7.35
N ARG A 25 -13.75 1.64 -8.59
CA ARG A 25 -14.73 1.70 -9.69
C ARG A 25 -15.93 0.79 -9.43
N ARG A 26 -15.70 -0.41 -8.95
CA ARG A 26 -16.78 -1.36 -8.64
C ARG A 26 -17.67 -0.87 -7.49
N LEU A 27 -17.10 -0.16 -6.54
CA LEU A 27 -17.82 0.38 -5.38
C LEU A 27 -18.44 1.75 -5.63
N ASP A 28 -18.12 2.37 -6.76
CA ASP A 28 -18.43 3.78 -7.04
C ASP A 28 -17.83 4.70 -5.97
N TRP A 29 -16.60 4.39 -5.57
CA TRP A 29 -15.79 5.15 -4.63
C TRP A 29 -14.62 5.80 -5.35
N ARG A 30 -13.91 6.68 -4.65
CA ARG A 30 -12.65 7.23 -5.14
C ARG A 30 -11.50 6.29 -4.77
N ALA A 31 -10.43 6.33 -5.58
CA ALA A 31 -9.17 5.67 -5.27
C ALA A 31 -8.11 6.73 -5.04
N ILE A 32 -7.31 6.57 -3.99
CA ILE A 32 -6.13 7.40 -3.75
C ILE A 32 -4.92 6.51 -3.48
N ASP A 33 -3.75 7.04 -3.80
CA ASP A 33 -2.46 6.40 -3.57
C ASP A 33 -1.60 7.35 -2.74
N ILE A 34 -1.16 6.90 -1.57
CA ILE A 34 -0.41 7.74 -0.63
C ILE A 34 0.90 8.22 -1.27
N ASP A 35 1.64 7.34 -1.94
CA ASP A 35 2.89 7.72 -2.59
C ASP A 35 2.67 8.78 -3.67
N GLU A 36 1.63 8.62 -4.49
CA GLU A 36 1.29 9.61 -5.53
C GLU A 36 0.93 10.96 -4.90
N MET A 37 0.22 10.96 -3.78
CA MET A 37 -0.14 12.20 -3.09
C MET A 37 1.10 12.90 -2.52
N VAL A 38 2.06 12.14 -2.00
CA VAL A 38 3.33 12.71 -1.55
C VAL A 38 4.08 13.32 -2.74
N GLU A 39 4.14 12.60 -3.86
CA GLU A 39 4.80 13.09 -5.07
C GLU A 39 4.18 14.40 -5.57
N GLN A 40 2.86 14.49 -5.55
CA GLN A 40 2.16 15.71 -5.96
C GLN A 40 2.45 16.87 -5.01
N ARG A 41 2.47 16.62 -3.71
CA ARG A 41 2.77 17.64 -2.70
C ARG A 41 4.20 18.16 -2.83
N GLU A 42 5.15 17.24 -3.00
CA GLU A 42 6.58 17.57 -3.06
C GLU A 42 7.03 17.96 -4.47
N ARG A 43 6.21 17.75 -5.48
CA ARG A 43 6.48 18.02 -6.90
C ARG A 43 7.71 17.27 -7.41
N MET A 44 7.91 16.05 -6.93
CA MET A 44 9.00 15.18 -7.39
C MET A 44 8.69 13.72 -7.11
N PRO A 45 9.28 12.78 -7.86
CA PRO A 45 9.11 11.35 -7.59
C PRO A 45 9.67 10.94 -6.24
N VAL A 46 9.14 9.85 -5.68
CA VAL A 46 9.58 9.33 -4.39
C VAL A 46 11.09 9.08 -4.36
N ALA A 47 11.65 8.51 -5.44
CA ALA A 47 13.10 8.27 -5.53
C ALA A 47 13.92 9.55 -5.36
N ASP A 48 13.44 10.67 -5.94
CA ASP A 48 14.10 11.97 -5.83
C ASP A 48 13.97 12.54 -4.42
N ILE A 49 12.82 12.34 -3.78
CA ILE A 49 12.62 12.75 -2.39
C ILE A 49 13.64 12.04 -1.49
N PHE A 50 13.78 10.72 -1.66
CA PHE A 50 14.78 9.96 -0.91
C PHE A 50 16.20 10.46 -1.17
N ALA A 51 16.54 10.72 -2.43
CA ALA A 51 17.90 11.15 -2.80
C ALA A 51 18.24 12.55 -2.28
N GLN A 52 17.28 13.48 -2.32
CA GLN A 52 17.52 14.88 -1.98
C GLN A 52 17.25 15.20 -0.52
N GLN A 53 16.24 14.58 0.08
CA GLN A 53 15.77 14.90 1.43
C GLN A 53 15.98 13.76 2.43
N GLY A 54 16.13 12.53 1.97
CA GLY A 54 16.30 11.36 2.83
C GLY A 54 15.00 10.71 3.26
N GLU A 55 15.10 9.49 3.78
CA GLU A 55 13.95 8.72 4.22
C GLU A 55 13.16 9.38 5.34
N PRO A 56 13.80 9.94 6.40
CA PRO A 56 13.03 10.57 7.47
C PRO A 56 12.11 11.67 6.99
N TYR A 57 12.55 12.48 6.03
CA TYR A 57 11.72 13.52 5.44
C TYR A 57 10.51 12.92 4.71
N PHE A 58 10.74 11.88 3.90
CA PHE A 58 9.67 11.19 3.21
C PHE A 58 8.64 10.64 4.18
N ARG A 59 9.08 10.03 5.30
CA ARG A 59 8.17 9.45 6.29
C ARG A 59 7.30 10.50 6.97
N ILE A 60 7.82 11.71 7.17
CA ILE A 60 7.02 12.83 7.70
C ILE A 60 5.96 13.25 6.67
N ALA A 61 6.34 13.41 5.41
CA ALA A 61 5.42 13.77 4.34
C ALA A 61 4.34 12.71 4.15
N GLU A 62 4.72 11.44 4.19
CA GLU A 62 3.81 10.30 4.11
C GLU A 62 2.77 10.34 5.23
N ARG A 63 3.21 10.59 6.47
CA ARG A 63 2.31 10.68 7.62
C ARG A 63 1.38 11.87 7.51
N ASP A 64 1.86 13.00 7.03
CA ASP A 64 1.04 14.20 6.84
C ASP A 64 -0.08 13.93 5.83
N VAL A 65 0.25 13.29 4.71
CA VAL A 65 -0.73 12.92 3.69
C VAL A 65 -1.75 11.93 4.27
N LEU A 66 -1.27 10.91 5.00
CA LEU A 66 -2.15 9.94 5.63
C LEU A 66 -3.12 10.61 6.61
N THR A 67 -2.59 11.50 7.45
CA THR A 67 -3.39 12.23 8.45
C THR A 67 -4.48 13.06 7.78
N ASP A 68 -4.16 13.72 6.67
CA ASP A 68 -5.13 14.53 5.92
C ASP A 68 -6.29 13.67 5.36
N GLN A 69 -6.07 12.38 5.16
CA GLN A 69 -7.09 11.48 4.64
C GLN A 69 -7.96 10.83 5.72
N LEU A 70 -7.62 10.99 6.99
CA LEU A 70 -8.43 10.42 8.07
C LEU A 70 -9.83 11.02 8.05
N GLY A 71 -10.82 10.18 8.27
CA GLY A 71 -12.23 10.60 8.27
C GLY A 71 -12.89 10.69 6.90
N VAL A 72 -12.12 10.70 5.81
CA VAL A 72 -12.68 10.66 4.45
C VAL A 72 -13.29 9.28 4.21
N ARG A 73 -14.51 9.22 3.69
CA ARG A 73 -15.25 7.98 3.47
C ARG A 73 -15.47 7.70 1.99
N HIS A 74 -15.83 6.46 1.68
CA HIS A 74 -16.08 5.99 0.32
C HIS A 74 -14.85 6.16 -0.56
N VAL A 75 -13.71 5.67 -0.03
CA VAL A 75 -12.41 5.73 -0.71
C VAL A 75 -11.65 4.42 -0.49
N VAL A 76 -10.94 3.98 -1.52
CA VAL A 76 -9.96 2.91 -1.41
C VAL A 76 -8.57 3.55 -1.45
N VAL A 77 -7.79 3.31 -0.42
CA VAL A 77 -6.47 3.91 -0.24
C VAL A 77 -5.40 2.85 -0.50
N ALA A 78 -4.57 3.08 -1.50
CA ALA A 78 -3.35 2.28 -1.69
C ALA A 78 -2.22 2.93 -0.89
N THR A 79 -1.65 2.19 0.05
CA THR A 79 -0.53 2.67 0.86
C THR A 79 0.80 2.33 0.19
N GLY A 80 1.86 3.03 0.58
CA GLY A 80 3.22 2.64 0.20
C GLY A 80 3.67 1.39 0.95
N GLY A 81 4.75 0.78 0.50
CA GLY A 81 5.26 -0.45 1.12
C GLY A 81 5.64 -0.30 2.59
N GLY A 82 6.04 0.90 3.00
CA GLY A 82 6.44 1.17 4.37
C GLY A 82 5.41 1.88 5.23
N THR A 83 4.29 2.34 4.65
CA THR A 83 3.31 3.13 5.40
C THR A 83 2.78 2.39 6.63
N PHE A 84 2.39 1.14 6.45
CA PHE A 84 1.78 0.33 7.51
C PHE A 84 2.81 -0.24 8.50
N VAL A 85 4.09 -0.14 8.17
CA VAL A 85 5.18 -0.64 9.03
C VAL A 85 5.34 0.23 10.28
N ASP A 86 5.12 1.53 10.15
CA ASP A 86 5.17 2.45 11.29
C ASP A 86 3.98 2.17 12.22
N PRO A 87 4.20 1.87 13.50
CA PRO A 87 3.11 1.54 14.43
C PRO A 87 2.07 2.65 14.57
N GLN A 88 2.48 3.91 14.53
CA GLN A 88 1.55 5.02 14.65
C GLN A 88 0.64 5.13 13.42
N ASN A 89 1.21 4.99 12.22
CA ASN A 89 0.43 4.95 10.98
C ASN A 89 -0.53 3.76 10.99
N ARG A 90 -0.05 2.60 11.41
CA ARG A 90 -0.85 1.37 11.47
C ARG A 90 -2.06 1.54 12.40
N ASN A 91 -1.85 2.14 13.56
CA ASN A 91 -2.95 2.41 14.49
C ASN A 91 -3.98 3.35 13.90
N MET A 92 -3.53 4.41 13.23
CA MET A 92 -4.45 5.34 12.56
C MET A 92 -5.25 4.66 11.45
N ILE A 93 -4.58 3.86 10.62
CA ILE A 93 -5.23 3.14 9.52
C ILE A 93 -6.27 2.18 10.06
N ASN A 94 -5.91 1.36 11.04
CA ASN A 94 -6.82 0.34 11.59
C ASN A 94 -8.00 0.94 12.33
N ALA A 95 -7.87 2.14 12.87
CA ALA A 95 -8.98 2.85 13.51
C ALA A 95 -9.89 3.56 12.50
N ASP A 96 -9.37 3.91 11.32
CA ASP A 96 -10.07 4.73 10.33
C ASP A 96 -10.81 3.92 9.26
N GLY A 97 -10.35 2.73 8.94
CA GLY A 97 -10.94 1.92 7.89
C GLY A 97 -10.59 0.44 8.01
N LEU A 98 -10.99 -0.31 7.01
CA LEU A 98 -10.69 -1.75 6.92
C LEU A 98 -9.36 -1.93 6.19
N SER A 99 -8.34 -2.43 6.89
CA SER A 99 -7.05 -2.72 6.27
C SER A 99 -7.03 -4.14 5.72
N ILE A 100 -6.59 -4.27 4.48
CA ILE A 100 -6.50 -5.55 3.77
C ILE A 100 -5.07 -5.70 3.25
N TRP A 101 -4.41 -6.76 3.69
CA TRP A 101 -3.07 -7.09 3.25
C TRP A 101 -3.13 -7.93 1.98
N LEU A 102 -2.60 -7.39 0.89
CA LEU A 102 -2.41 -8.12 -0.35
C LEU A 102 -1.06 -8.83 -0.26
N ASP A 103 -1.10 -10.12 0.06
CA ASP A 103 0.11 -10.92 0.30
C ASP A 103 0.57 -11.56 -1.00
N ILE A 104 1.80 -11.26 -1.41
CA ILE A 104 2.43 -11.90 -2.58
C ILE A 104 3.70 -12.64 -2.15
N PRO A 105 4.04 -13.77 -2.81
CA PRO A 105 5.28 -14.46 -2.53
C PRO A 105 6.51 -13.61 -2.89
N LEU A 106 7.62 -13.87 -2.22
CA LEU A 106 8.87 -13.16 -2.47
C LEU A 106 9.28 -13.22 -3.95
N GLU A 107 9.13 -14.35 -4.60
CA GLU A 107 9.49 -14.52 -6.00
C GLU A 107 8.70 -13.61 -6.92
N ARG A 108 7.41 -13.41 -6.62
CA ARG A 108 6.57 -12.47 -7.38
C ARG A 108 7.00 -11.03 -7.16
N ALA A 109 7.35 -10.68 -5.93
CA ALA A 109 7.84 -9.34 -5.61
C ALA A 109 9.15 -9.06 -6.36
N LEU A 110 10.08 -10.01 -6.34
CA LEU A 110 11.36 -9.88 -7.05
C LEU A 110 11.16 -9.74 -8.56
N ALA A 111 10.24 -10.51 -9.14
CA ALA A 111 9.98 -10.49 -10.57
C ALA A 111 9.36 -9.16 -11.05
N ARG A 112 8.68 -8.43 -10.17
CA ARG A 112 7.98 -7.18 -10.52
C ARG A 112 8.79 -5.92 -10.25
N VAL A 113 9.96 -6.04 -9.60
CA VAL A 113 10.78 -4.88 -9.27
C VAL A 113 11.39 -4.31 -10.56
N PRO A 114 11.21 -2.99 -10.81
CA PRO A 114 11.86 -2.36 -11.96
C PRO A 114 13.38 -2.37 -11.83
N VAL A 115 14.06 -2.62 -12.93
CA VAL A 115 15.54 -2.66 -12.98
C VAL A 115 16.13 -1.26 -13.05
N ASP A 116 15.30 -0.24 -13.25
CA ASP A 116 15.72 1.12 -13.55
C ASP A 116 16.02 1.99 -12.31
N GLY A 117 16.05 1.39 -11.12
CA GLY A 117 16.40 2.10 -9.90
C GLY A 117 15.31 3.01 -9.31
N ARG A 118 14.08 2.92 -9.78
CA ARG A 118 12.97 3.71 -9.21
C ARG A 118 12.70 3.35 -7.75
N ARG A 119 13.11 2.15 -7.34
CA ARG A 119 12.96 1.70 -5.96
C ARG A 119 14.34 1.40 -5.41
N PRO A 120 14.98 2.36 -4.72
CA PRO A 120 16.37 2.21 -4.27
C PRO A 120 16.65 0.96 -3.46
N LEU A 121 15.65 0.50 -2.68
CA LEU A 121 15.79 -0.68 -1.83
C LEU A 121 15.84 -2.00 -2.60
N ALA A 122 15.49 -1.99 -3.90
CA ALA A 122 15.47 -3.19 -4.72
C ALA A 122 16.78 -3.46 -5.44
N ALA A 123 17.79 -2.59 -5.30
CA ALA A 123 19.09 -2.74 -5.98
C ALA A 123 19.90 -3.91 -5.42
N ASP A 124 19.68 -4.30 -4.15
CA ASP A 124 20.37 -5.39 -3.48
C ASP A 124 19.35 -6.49 -3.15
N ARG A 125 19.55 -7.68 -3.72
CA ARG A 125 18.63 -8.81 -3.52
C ARG A 125 18.54 -9.25 -2.06
N GLU A 126 19.67 -9.33 -1.36
CA GLU A 126 19.67 -9.74 0.05
C GLU A 126 18.95 -8.72 0.93
N ALA A 127 19.19 -7.44 0.69
CA ALA A 127 18.49 -6.37 1.41
C ALA A 127 17.00 -6.42 1.11
N PHE A 128 16.62 -6.70 -0.13
CA PHE A 128 15.22 -6.83 -0.54
C PHE A 128 14.54 -7.99 0.19
N GLU A 129 15.18 -9.14 0.28
CA GLU A 129 14.63 -10.31 0.99
C GLU A 129 14.48 -10.03 2.48
N ARG A 130 15.47 -9.40 3.10
CA ARG A 130 15.39 -9.01 4.51
C ARG A 130 14.24 -8.05 4.76
N LEU A 131 14.08 -7.07 3.87
CA LEU A 131 13.01 -6.09 3.96
C LEU A 131 11.64 -6.76 3.82
N TYR A 132 11.52 -7.68 2.87
CA TYR A 132 10.28 -8.43 2.66
C TYR A 132 9.86 -9.18 3.93
N HIS A 133 10.77 -9.95 4.51
CA HIS A 133 10.46 -10.72 5.72
C HIS A 133 10.19 -9.83 6.93
N LEU A 134 10.96 -8.77 7.09
CA LEU A 134 10.80 -7.83 8.19
C LEU A 134 9.43 -7.13 8.15
N ARG A 135 9.01 -6.72 6.97
CA ARG A 135 7.74 -6.00 6.80
C ARG A 135 6.53 -6.89 6.97
N ARG A 136 6.64 -8.18 6.70
CA ARG A 136 5.51 -9.11 6.86
C ARG A 136 4.95 -9.11 8.27
N ALA A 137 5.79 -8.96 9.29
CA ALA A 137 5.33 -8.90 10.68
C ALA A 137 4.34 -7.75 10.90
N ALA A 138 4.58 -6.61 10.26
CA ALA A 138 3.66 -5.48 10.34
C ALA A 138 2.37 -5.73 9.56
N TYR A 139 2.48 -6.27 8.34
CA TYR A 139 1.31 -6.52 7.50
C TYR A 139 0.35 -7.52 8.14
N GLN A 140 0.84 -8.46 8.94
CA GLN A 140 0.01 -9.41 9.67
C GLN A 140 -0.97 -8.74 10.64
N GLN A 141 -0.76 -7.48 10.96
CA GLN A 141 -1.65 -6.72 11.84
C GLN A 141 -2.79 -6.03 11.09
N ALA A 142 -2.90 -6.24 9.78
CA ALA A 142 -4.06 -5.81 9.03
C ALA A 142 -5.29 -6.62 9.45
N HIS A 143 -6.46 -6.05 9.25
CA HIS A 143 -7.71 -6.73 9.61
C HIS A 143 -7.90 -8.02 8.84
N ILE A 144 -7.52 -8.04 7.56
CA ILE A 144 -7.74 -9.17 6.66
C ILE A 144 -6.48 -9.39 5.82
N ARG A 145 -6.16 -10.67 5.59
CA ARG A 145 -5.10 -11.08 4.67
C ARG A 145 -5.72 -11.77 3.46
N ILE A 146 -5.26 -11.41 2.27
CA ILE A 146 -5.67 -12.06 1.02
C ILE A 146 -4.41 -12.50 0.27
N ASP A 147 -4.43 -13.76 -0.21
CA ASP A 147 -3.38 -14.25 -1.09
C ASP A 147 -3.56 -13.62 -2.46
N ALA A 148 -2.68 -12.72 -2.81
CA ALA A 148 -2.74 -11.96 -4.08
C ALA A 148 -1.74 -12.48 -5.10
N GLY A 149 -0.95 -13.50 -4.77
CA GLY A 149 0.12 -13.96 -5.63
C GLY A 149 -0.29 -14.83 -6.80
N ARG A 150 -1.49 -15.40 -6.75
CA ARG A 150 -1.96 -16.39 -7.73
C ARG A 150 -3.14 -15.92 -8.55
N GLN A 151 -3.58 -14.69 -8.34
CA GLN A 151 -4.79 -14.17 -8.96
C GLN A 151 -4.47 -12.95 -9.81
N GLY A 152 -5.23 -12.76 -10.90
CA GLY A 152 -5.23 -11.50 -11.62
C GLY A 152 -6.04 -10.45 -10.89
N VAL A 153 -5.97 -9.21 -11.37
CA VAL A 153 -6.65 -8.06 -10.76
C VAL A 153 -8.16 -8.30 -10.68
N ASP A 154 -8.77 -8.81 -11.74
CA ASP A 154 -10.22 -9.00 -11.78
C ASP A 154 -10.69 -10.01 -10.75
N ALA A 155 -9.97 -11.13 -10.59
CA ALA A 155 -10.32 -12.14 -9.60
C ALA A 155 -10.14 -11.62 -8.18
N LEU A 156 -9.08 -10.83 -7.92
CA LEU A 156 -8.86 -10.18 -6.64
C LEU A 156 -10.00 -9.21 -6.30
N VAL A 157 -10.41 -8.40 -7.26
CA VAL A 157 -11.49 -7.43 -7.06
C VAL A 157 -12.79 -8.15 -6.74
N GLU A 158 -13.10 -9.25 -7.44
CA GLU A 158 -14.31 -10.04 -7.14
C GLU A 158 -14.25 -10.61 -5.71
N GLN A 159 -13.11 -11.13 -5.30
CA GLN A 159 -12.92 -11.62 -3.93
C GLN A 159 -13.13 -10.52 -2.90
N LEU A 160 -12.58 -9.33 -3.17
CA LEU A 160 -12.74 -8.18 -2.29
C LEU A 160 -14.20 -7.71 -2.23
N MET A 161 -14.89 -7.69 -3.36
CA MET A 161 -16.30 -7.34 -3.42
C MET A 161 -17.15 -8.30 -2.58
N ASP A 162 -16.91 -9.60 -2.69
CA ASP A 162 -17.61 -10.62 -1.90
C ASP A 162 -17.38 -10.42 -0.40
N LEU A 163 -16.15 -10.10 -0.03
CA LEU A 163 -15.75 -9.87 1.34
C LEU A 163 -16.42 -8.63 1.93
N LEU A 164 -16.53 -7.57 1.13
CA LEU A 164 -17.15 -6.31 1.57
C LEU A 164 -18.68 -6.39 1.61
N ALA A 165 -19.27 -7.28 0.84
CA ALA A 165 -20.72 -7.48 0.83
C ALA A 165 -21.21 -8.26 2.05
N GLY A 166 -20.32 -9.05 2.63
CA GLY A 166 -20.64 -9.82 3.84
C GLY A 166 -20.46 -8.98 5.08
#